data_6fce1e53824598ce07d271b4a5d547e9
#
_entry.id   6fce1e53824598ce07d271b4a5d547e9
#
_cell.length_a   1.000
_cell.length_b   1.000
_cell.length_c   1.000
_cell.angle_alpha   90.00
_cell.angle_beta   90.00
_cell.angle_gamma   90.00
#
_symmetry.space_group_name_H-M   'P 1'
#
loop_
_entity.id
_entity.type
_entity.pdbx_description
1 polymer ?
#
loop_
_entity_poly.entity_id
_entity_poly.type
_entity_poly.pdbx_seq_one_letter_code
_entity_poly.pdbx_strand_id
1 'polypeptide(L)'
;LTESIINLDSINPIEFFGVNNGKLDLLKKKFPLLKILSRGTQLKISGAPEEVATAQEKITQIITYLERNGNLSENYFEQILGDEETVDNFKDRNSNEILVFGPNGRNVRARTANQKKMVAMAEKNDIIFAIGPAGTGKTYTAVALAVRALKNKAVRKIILTRPAVEAGENLGFLPGDLKEKIDPYLRPLYDALDDMIPADKLSYYMTNRVIEIAPLAYMRGRTLDNSFIILDEAQNATDLQMKMFLTRIGPNAKAIITGDMTQVDLPKNQQSGLAKASRILRNVDGIGYLELDEEDVVRHRLVKAIIRAYDAAKEKEENHQHQNQNFRNRDRDRDRDRERDKEKEERRDN
;
A
#
# COMPACT_ATOMS: atom_id res chain seq x y z
N LEU A 1 -3.86 43.39 -28.54
CA LEU A 1 -3.69 42.98 -27.14
C LEU A 1 -5.01 42.44 -26.61
N THR A 2 -4.99 41.18 -26.19
CA THR A 2 -6.16 40.55 -25.59
C THR A 2 -6.03 40.64 -24.06
N GLU A 3 -7.13 40.91 -23.39
CA GLU A 3 -7.20 40.90 -21.93
C GLU A 3 -8.13 39.78 -21.47
N SER A 4 -7.74 39.10 -20.41
CA SER A 4 -8.58 38.10 -19.70
C SER A 4 -8.56 38.38 -18.21
N ILE A 5 -9.71 38.23 -17.57
CA ILE A 5 -9.90 38.37 -16.12
C ILE A 5 -10.33 37.01 -15.60
N ILE A 6 -9.58 36.47 -14.67
CA ILE A 6 -9.86 35.19 -14.03
C ILE A 6 -10.21 35.46 -12.56
N ASN A 7 -11.36 34.95 -12.12
CA ASN A 7 -11.79 35.05 -10.73
C ASN A 7 -11.31 33.84 -9.94
N LEU A 8 -10.76 34.07 -8.74
CA LEU A 8 -10.25 33.06 -7.82
C LEU A 8 -11.20 32.89 -6.61
N ASP A 9 -12.51 33.24 -6.78
CA ASP A 9 -13.47 33.22 -5.67
C ASP A 9 -13.77 31.81 -5.14
N SER A 10 -13.51 30.77 -5.96
CA SER A 10 -13.70 29.35 -5.58
C SER A 10 -12.57 28.75 -4.78
N ILE A 11 -11.44 29.45 -4.65
CA ILE A 11 -10.22 28.95 -4.01
C ILE A 11 -9.65 29.97 -3.01
N ASN A 12 -8.77 29.50 -2.10
CA ASN A 12 -8.02 30.39 -1.25
C ASN A 12 -6.94 31.14 -2.05
N PRO A 13 -6.98 32.47 -2.20
CA PRO A 13 -5.98 33.22 -2.97
C PRO A 13 -4.56 33.06 -2.46
N ILE A 14 -4.35 32.86 -1.17
CA ILE A 14 -3.03 32.62 -0.57
C ILE A 14 -2.42 31.32 -1.09
N GLU A 15 -3.24 30.28 -1.29
CA GLU A 15 -2.77 29.01 -1.86
C GLU A 15 -2.41 29.13 -3.33
N PHE A 16 -3.08 30.00 -4.07
CA PHE A 16 -2.79 30.28 -5.48
C PHE A 16 -1.54 31.15 -5.64
N PHE A 17 -1.44 32.24 -4.90
CA PHE A 17 -0.30 33.19 -5.04
C PHE A 17 0.95 32.72 -4.31
N GLY A 18 0.80 31.84 -3.31
CA GLY A 18 1.90 31.41 -2.43
C GLY A 18 2.27 32.44 -1.37
N VAL A 19 3.08 32.01 -0.42
CA VAL A 19 3.63 32.88 0.61
C VAL A 19 4.47 33.98 -0.06
N ASN A 20 4.25 35.24 0.30
CA ASN A 20 4.92 36.41 -0.30
C ASN A 20 4.78 36.52 -1.83
N ASN A 21 3.69 35.98 -2.42
CA ASN A 21 3.45 35.93 -3.86
C ASN A 21 4.47 35.10 -4.67
N GLY A 22 5.18 34.16 -4.05
CA GLY A 22 6.21 33.36 -4.71
C GLY A 22 5.73 32.64 -5.96
N LYS A 23 4.50 32.04 -5.91
CA LYS A 23 3.92 31.35 -7.07
C LYS A 23 3.45 32.34 -8.16
N LEU A 24 2.99 33.53 -7.79
CA LEU A 24 2.67 34.57 -8.76
C LEU A 24 3.91 35.05 -9.50
N ASP A 25 5.05 35.13 -8.82
CA ASP A 25 6.32 35.51 -9.46
C ASP A 25 6.84 34.41 -10.40
N LEU A 26 6.63 33.12 -10.05
CA LEU A 26 6.89 32.01 -10.97
C LEU A 26 6.01 32.08 -12.23
N LEU A 27 4.72 32.41 -12.07
CA LEU A 27 3.81 32.61 -13.21
C LEU A 27 4.28 33.74 -14.11
N LYS A 28 4.67 34.90 -13.54
CA LYS A 28 5.23 36.04 -14.31
C LYS A 28 6.54 35.67 -15.01
N LYS A 29 7.38 34.90 -14.38
CA LYS A 29 8.66 34.42 -14.92
C LYS A 29 8.47 33.48 -16.11
N LYS A 30 7.43 32.62 -16.06
CA LYS A 30 7.09 31.71 -17.16
C LYS A 30 6.49 32.43 -18.35
N PHE A 31 5.73 33.49 -18.12
CA PHE A 31 5.08 34.28 -19.17
C PHE A 31 5.62 35.75 -19.19
N PRO A 32 6.87 35.97 -19.57
CA PRO A 32 7.51 37.29 -19.48
C PRO A 32 6.91 38.34 -20.42
N LEU A 33 6.24 37.90 -21.49
CA LEU A 33 5.59 38.79 -22.47
C LEU A 33 4.13 39.14 -22.04
N LEU A 34 3.61 38.54 -21.00
CA LEU A 34 2.28 38.87 -20.46
C LEU A 34 2.38 39.90 -19.32
N LYS A 35 1.50 40.84 -19.32
CA LYS A 35 1.28 41.69 -18.15
C LYS A 35 0.28 41.02 -17.23
N ILE A 36 0.78 40.53 -16.07
CA ILE A 36 -0.03 39.82 -15.07
C ILE A 36 -0.18 40.70 -13.84
N LEU A 37 -1.43 41.04 -13.48
CA LEU A 37 -1.77 41.83 -12.32
C LEU A 37 -2.76 41.09 -11.45
N SER A 38 -2.51 41.05 -10.14
CA SER A 38 -3.44 40.53 -9.15
C SER A 38 -4.09 41.65 -8.35
N ARG A 39 -5.40 41.60 -8.13
CA ARG A 39 -6.11 42.52 -7.28
C ARG A 39 -7.23 41.81 -6.51
N GLY A 40 -6.95 41.56 -5.24
CA GLY A 40 -7.86 40.75 -4.42
C GLY A 40 -7.95 39.31 -4.94
N THR A 41 -9.17 38.88 -5.27
CA THR A 41 -9.46 37.57 -5.85
C THR A 41 -9.43 37.55 -7.39
N GLN A 42 -9.00 38.63 -8.02
CA GLN A 42 -8.97 38.73 -9.48
C GLN A 42 -7.53 38.70 -9.99
N LEU A 43 -7.33 37.92 -11.03
CA LEU A 43 -6.08 37.87 -11.80
C LEU A 43 -6.36 38.40 -13.21
N LYS A 44 -5.78 39.52 -13.56
CA LYS A 44 -5.87 40.10 -14.90
C LYS A 44 -4.63 39.78 -15.69
N ILE A 45 -4.77 39.18 -16.87
CA ILE A 45 -3.69 38.89 -17.81
C ILE A 45 -3.93 39.60 -19.14
N SER A 46 -2.89 40.19 -19.71
CA SER A 46 -2.98 40.87 -20.99
C SER A 46 -1.69 40.70 -21.81
N GLY A 47 -1.86 40.49 -23.13
CA GLY A 47 -0.75 40.26 -24.05
C GLY A 47 -1.19 39.77 -25.42
N ALA A 48 -0.31 39.02 -26.12
CA ALA A 48 -0.65 38.39 -27.39
C ALA A 48 -1.76 37.33 -27.19
N PRO A 49 -2.70 37.16 -28.13
CA PRO A 49 -3.85 36.26 -27.97
C PRO A 49 -3.46 34.82 -27.64
N GLU A 50 -2.44 34.28 -28.31
CA GLU A 50 -1.95 32.90 -28.13
C GLU A 50 -1.35 32.67 -26.72
N GLU A 51 -0.54 33.65 -26.27
CA GLU A 51 0.06 33.57 -24.93
C GLU A 51 -0.97 33.74 -23.82
N VAL A 52 -1.97 34.62 -24.00
CA VAL A 52 -3.09 34.76 -23.05
C VAL A 52 -3.89 33.49 -22.96
N ALA A 53 -4.17 32.83 -24.09
CA ALA A 53 -4.89 31.55 -24.12
C ALA A 53 -4.11 30.43 -23.39
N THR A 54 -2.81 30.30 -23.65
CA THR A 54 -1.94 29.32 -22.98
C THR A 54 -1.85 29.56 -21.47
N ALA A 55 -1.65 30.82 -21.06
CA ALA A 55 -1.63 31.17 -19.64
C ALA A 55 -2.96 30.92 -18.96
N GLN A 56 -4.08 31.22 -19.62
CA GLN A 56 -5.43 30.98 -19.10
C GLN A 56 -5.70 29.50 -18.92
N GLU A 57 -5.27 28.65 -19.84
CA GLU A 57 -5.39 27.20 -19.71
C GLU A 57 -4.62 26.68 -18.49
N LYS A 58 -3.35 27.08 -18.34
CA LYS A 58 -2.49 26.70 -17.19
C LYS A 58 -3.09 27.17 -15.87
N ILE A 59 -3.58 28.42 -15.81
CA ILE A 59 -4.23 28.97 -14.61
C ILE A 59 -5.50 28.20 -14.28
N THR A 60 -6.32 27.85 -15.27
CA THR A 60 -7.53 27.03 -15.07
C THR A 60 -7.20 25.67 -14.51
N GLN A 61 -6.11 25.02 -14.98
CA GLN A 61 -5.63 23.76 -14.43
C GLN A 61 -5.21 23.90 -12.96
N ILE A 62 -4.52 24.98 -12.60
CA ILE A 62 -4.13 25.29 -11.23
C ILE A 62 -5.36 25.48 -10.33
N ILE A 63 -6.36 26.25 -10.79
CA ILE A 63 -7.61 26.47 -10.05
C ILE A 63 -8.34 25.16 -9.81
N THR A 64 -8.54 24.37 -10.87
CA THR A 64 -9.21 23.06 -10.77
C THR A 64 -8.48 22.12 -9.80
N TYR A 65 -7.17 22.19 -9.77
CA TYR A 65 -6.37 21.41 -8.82
C TYR A 65 -6.58 21.88 -7.38
N LEU A 66 -6.56 23.20 -7.14
CA LEU A 66 -6.78 23.80 -5.82
C LEU A 66 -8.19 23.55 -5.27
N GLU A 67 -9.22 23.61 -6.13
CA GLU A 67 -10.61 23.29 -5.77
C GLU A 67 -10.74 21.85 -5.25
N ARG A 68 -9.99 20.92 -5.84
CA ARG A 68 -10.03 19.49 -5.46
C ARG A 68 -9.19 19.16 -4.25
N ASN A 69 -8.04 19.83 -4.09
CA ASN A 69 -7.00 19.40 -3.16
C ASN A 69 -6.74 20.39 -2.01
N GLY A 70 -7.24 21.62 -2.12
CA GLY A 70 -7.14 22.67 -1.09
C GLY A 70 -5.78 23.35 -0.98
N ASN A 71 -4.69 22.71 -1.39
CA ASN A 71 -3.34 23.27 -1.37
C ASN A 71 -2.53 22.87 -2.61
N LEU A 72 -1.45 23.61 -2.89
CA LEU A 72 -0.59 23.40 -4.06
C LEU A 72 0.86 23.69 -3.69
N SER A 73 1.76 22.71 -3.78
CA SER A 73 3.20 22.95 -3.55
C SER A 73 3.84 23.74 -4.70
N GLU A 74 4.92 24.50 -4.42
CA GLU A 74 5.66 25.26 -5.44
C GLU A 74 6.19 24.37 -6.56
N ASN A 75 6.75 23.21 -6.22
CA ASN A 75 7.27 22.25 -7.20
C ASN A 75 6.16 21.76 -8.16
N TYR A 76 4.95 21.55 -7.67
CA TYR A 76 3.84 21.11 -8.52
C TYR A 76 3.28 22.28 -9.34
N PHE A 77 3.29 23.50 -8.79
CA PHE A 77 2.96 24.72 -9.52
C PHE A 77 3.92 24.93 -10.71
N GLU A 78 5.23 24.77 -10.49
CA GLU A 78 6.24 24.81 -11.56
C GLU A 78 6.05 23.70 -12.62
N GLN A 79 5.66 22.49 -12.19
CA GLN A 79 5.34 21.40 -13.11
C GLN A 79 4.15 21.70 -14.01
N ILE A 80 3.09 22.32 -13.50
CA ILE A 80 1.94 22.73 -14.31
C ILE A 80 2.35 23.82 -15.31
N LEU A 81 3.23 24.73 -14.92
CA LEU A 81 3.76 25.78 -15.78
C LEU A 81 4.77 25.29 -16.82
N GLY A 82 5.45 24.16 -16.58
CA GLY A 82 6.45 23.55 -17.49
C GLY A 82 5.81 22.89 -18.72
N ASP A 83 6.56 22.74 -19.79
CA ASP A 83 6.33 22.32 -21.16
C ASP A 83 5.02 21.62 -21.61
N GLU A 84 4.63 21.94 -22.87
CA GLU A 84 3.43 21.48 -23.59
C GLU A 84 3.33 19.95 -23.77
N GLU A 85 4.43 19.21 -23.79
CA GLU A 85 4.43 17.74 -23.91
C GLU A 85 4.02 17.00 -22.63
N THR A 86 4.09 17.67 -21.48
CA THR A 86 3.73 17.03 -20.20
C THR A 86 2.22 17.11 -19.90
N VAL A 87 1.49 18.08 -20.49
CA VAL A 87 0.10 18.35 -20.14
C VAL A 87 -0.88 17.33 -20.71
N ASP A 88 -0.69 16.86 -21.94
CA ASP A 88 -1.54 15.81 -22.52
C ASP A 88 -1.21 14.40 -21.99
N ASN A 89 0.04 14.16 -21.61
CA ASN A 89 0.42 12.97 -20.88
C ASN A 89 -0.01 12.99 -19.39
N PHE A 90 -0.28 14.17 -18.81
CA PHE A 90 -0.74 14.33 -17.42
C PHE A 90 -2.25 14.15 -17.27
N LYS A 91 -3.06 14.44 -18.30
CA LYS A 91 -4.51 14.19 -18.24
C LYS A 91 -4.85 12.71 -18.13
N ASP A 92 -4.05 11.81 -18.72
CA ASP A 92 -4.37 10.38 -18.76
C ASP A 92 -3.43 9.47 -17.95
N ARG A 93 -2.18 9.87 -17.64
CA ARG A 93 -1.21 8.97 -16.99
C ARG A 93 -0.88 9.29 -15.53
N ASN A 94 -0.82 10.56 -15.13
CA ASN A 94 -0.33 10.92 -13.78
C ASN A 94 -1.43 11.23 -12.75
N SER A 95 -2.60 11.71 -13.12
CA SER A 95 -3.71 11.90 -12.18
C SER A 95 -4.26 10.56 -11.67
N ASN A 96 -4.23 9.52 -12.50
CA ASN A 96 -4.62 8.16 -12.10
C ASN A 96 -3.56 7.45 -11.23
N GLU A 97 -2.31 7.93 -11.18
CA GLU A 97 -1.25 7.31 -10.39
C GLU A 97 -1.16 7.84 -8.95
N ILE A 98 -1.65 9.06 -8.68
CA ILE A 98 -1.67 9.58 -7.31
C ILE A 98 -2.90 9.03 -6.58
N LEU A 99 -2.64 8.23 -5.56
CA LEU A 99 -3.69 7.63 -4.74
C LEU A 99 -4.17 8.59 -3.67
N VAL A 100 -3.24 9.28 -3.01
CA VAL A 100 -3.53 10.20 -1.91
C VAL A 100 -2.52 11.34 -1.91
N PHE A 101 -3.03 12.55 -1.66
CA PHE A 101 -2.22 13.70 -1.26
C PHE A 101 -2.08 13.69 0.25
N GLY A 102 -0.89 13.44 0.73
CA GLY A 102 -0.53 13.43 2.14
C GLY A 102 -0.12 14.79 2.67
N PRO A 103 0.23 14.88 3.97
CA PRO A 103 0.76 16.08 4.58
C PRO A 103 2.03 16.58 3.88
N ASN A 104 2.31 17.90 4.00
CA ASN A 104 3.53 18.53 3.48
C ASN A 104 3.76 18.33 1.97
N GLY A 105 2.70 18.20 1.17
CA GLY A 105 2.80 18.02 -0.27
C GLY A 105 3.26 16.62 -0.70
N ARG A 106 3.24 15.64 0.18
CA ARG A 106 3.61 14.25 -0.11
C ARG A 106 2.59 13.60 -1.04
N ASN A 107 3.03 13.14 -2.20
CA ASN A 107 2.19 12.42 -3.15
C ASN A 107 2.39 10.91 -2.98
N VAL A 108 1.35 10.22 -2.54
CA VAL A 108 1.32 8.76 -2.45
C VAL A 108 0.84 8.18 -3.78
N ARG A 109 1.68 7.36 -4.43
CA ARG A 109 1.45 6.82 -5.77
C ARG A 109 1.67 5.33 -5.82
N ALA A 110 0.97 4.66 -6.75
CA ALA A 110 1.33 3.32 -7.18
C ALA A 110 2.60 3.38 -8.03
N ARG A 111 3.72 2.82 -7.52
CA ARG A 111 5.06 2.93 -8.13
C ARG A 111 5.35 1.81 -9.11
N THR A 112 4.88 0.60 -8.82
CA THR A 112 5.16 -0.59 -9.62
C THR A 112 3.96 -1.02 -10.46
N ALA A 113 4.20 -1.87 -11.46
CA ALA A 113 3.16 -2.38 -12.33
C ALA A 113 2.08 -3.15 -11.56
N ASN A 114 2.48 -3.96 -10.56
CA ASN A 114 1.53 -4.72 -9.76
C ASN A 114 0.78 -3.84 -8.75
N GLN A 115 1.41 -2.80 -8.18
CA GLN A 115 0.67 -1.80 -7.40
C GLN A 115 -0.40 -1.08 -8.25
N LYS A 116 -0.11 -0.75 -9.52
CA LYS A 116 -1.10 -0.18 -10.46
C LYS A 116 -2.23 -1.16 -10.77
N LYS A 117 -1.91 -2.44 -10.94
CA LYS A 117 -2.93 -3.51 -11.09
C LYS A 117 -3.82 -3.60 -9.85
N MET A 118 -3.24 -3.50 -8.63
CA MET A 118 -4.00 -3.49 -7.38
C MET A 118 -5.03 -2.35 -7.34
N VAL A 119 -4.63 -1.17 -7.79
CA VAL A 119 -5.53 0.00 -7.90
C VAL A 119 -6.68 -0.28 -8.85
N ALA A 120 -6.40 -0.77 -10.06
CA ALA A 120 -7.43 -1.10 -11.05
C ALA A 120 -8.38 -2.22 -10.57
N MET A 121 -7.83 -3.21 -9.84
CA MET A 121 -8.64 -4.29 -9.25
C MET A 121 -9.55 -3.80 -8.14
N ALA A 122 -9.12 -2.82 -7.33
CA ALA A 122 -9.93 -2.26 -6.25
C ALA A 122 -11.19 -1.52 -6.74
N GLU A 123 -11.20 -1.11 -8.00
CA GLU A 123 -12.38 -0.50 -8.62
C GLU A 123 -13.42 -1.55 -9.02
N LYS A 124 -12.98 -2.75 -9.41
CA LYS A 124 -13.81 -3.80 -9.99
C LYS A 124 -14.23 -4.89 -8.99
N ASN A 125 -13.52 -5.04 -7.89
CA ASN A 125 -13.74 -6.11 -6.92
C ASN A 125 -14.09 -5.56 -5.56
N ASP A 126 -14.85 -6.32 -4.79
CA ASP A 126 -15.18 -6.01 -3.40
C ASP A 126 -14.13 -6.56 -2.43
N ILE A 127 -13.51 -7.69 -2.78
CA ILE A 127 -12.44 -8.32 -2.01
C ILE A 127 -11.22 -8.51 -2.89
N ILE A 128 -10.03 -8.18 -2.38
CA ILE A 128 -8.75 -8.41 -3.07
C ILE A 128 -7.80 -9.15 -2.15
N PHE A 129 -7.22 -10.22 -2.64
CA PHE A 129 -6.05 -10.86 -2.06
C PHE A 129 -4.79 -10.32 -2.76
N ALA A 130 -3.97 -9.59 -2.02
CA ALA A 130 -2.68 -9.04 -2.49
C ALA A 130 -1.55 -9.76 -1.76
N ILE A 131 -0.96 -10.74 -2.42
CA ILE A 131 0.02 -11.67 -1.85
C ILE A 131 1.38 -11.42 -2.49
N GLY A 132 2.45 -11.47 -1.70
CA GLY A 132 3.82 -11.32 -2.20
C GLY A 132 4.83 -11.01 -1.12
N PRO A 133 6.12 -10.90 -1.47
CA PRO A 133 7.20 -10.69 -0.51
C PRO A 133 7.09 -9.39 0.29
N ALA A 134 7.76 -9.36 1.44
CA ALA A 134 7.85 -8.14 2.25
C ALA A 134 8.54 -7.00 1.47
N GLY A 135 8.05 -5.76 1.66
CA GLY A 135 8.63 -4.58 1.02
C GLY A 135 8.12 -4.25 -0.38
N THR A 136 7.15 -5.01 -0.91
CA THR A 136 6.46 -4.72 -2.18
C THR A 136 5.41 -3.61 -2.07
N GLY A 137 5.17 -3.08 -0.87
CA GLY A 137 4.22 -2.00 -0.61
C GLY A 137 2.75 -2.41 -0.60
N LYS A 138 2.44 -3.71 -0.40
CA LYS A 138 1.07 -4.23 -0.31
C LYS A 138 0.20 -3.44 0.66
N THR A 139 0.62 -3.44 1.92
CA THR A 139 -0.08 -2.77 3.03
C THR A 139 -0.18 -1.27 2.80
N TYR A 140 0.92 -0.64 2.39
CA TYR A 140 0.96 0.80 2.11
C TYR A 140 -0.01 1.20 0.99
N THR A 141 -0.05 0.44 -0.11
CA THR A 141 -0.98 0.66 -1.23
C THR A 141 -2.43 0.41 -0.81
N ALA A 142 -2.69 -0.63 0.01
CA ALA A 142 -4.02 -0.91 0.55
C ALA A 142 -4.52 0.25 1.43
N VAL A 143 -3.67 0.77 2.33
CA VAL A 143 -4.01 1.94 3.18
C VAL A 143 -4.26 3.18 2.32
N ALA A 144 -3.47 3.42 1.27
CA ALA A 144 -3.69 4.52 0.35
C ALA A 144 -5.05 4.44 -0.37
N LEU A 145 -5.43 3.24 -0.81
CA LEU A 145 -6.75 2.99 -1.43
C LEU A 145 -7.89 3.23 -0.43
N ALA A 146 -7.73 2.80 0.81
CA ALA A 146 -8.72 3.03 1.88
C ALA A 146 -8.89 4.52 2.19
N VAL A 147 -7.78 5.25 2.33
CA VAL A 147 -7.79 6.70 2.57
C VAL A 147 -8.42 7.45 1.38
N ARG A 148 -8.12 7.04 0.14
CA ARG A 148 -8.76 7.58 -1.07
C ARG A 148 -10.27 7.35 -1.04
N ALA A 149 -10.72 6.15 -0.72
CA ALA A 149 -12.14 5.82 -0.62
C ALA A 149 -12.86 6.63 0.46
N LEU A 150 -12.23 6.84 1.62
CA LEU A 150 -12.77 7.66 2.70
C LEU A 150 -12.86 9.15 2.29
N LYS A 151 -11.79 9.71 1.70
CA LYS A 151 -11.77 11.10 1.20
C LYS A 151 -12.84 11.34 0.12
N ASN A 152 -13.06 10.36 -0.75
CA ASN A 152 -14.10 10.41 -1.80
C ASN A 152 -15.50 10.05 -1.29
N LYS A 153 -15.68 9.82 0.02
CA LYS A 153 -16.94 9.43 0.65
C LYS A 153 -17.57 8.14 0.07
N ALA A 154 -16.75 7.30 -0.60
CA ALA A 154 -17.17 5.99 -1.08
C ALA A 154 -17.42 5.01 0.08
N VAL A 155 -16.74 5.23 1.21
CA VAL A 155 -16.95 4.50 2.47
C VAL A 155 -17.06 5.49 3.63
N ARG A 156 -17.65 5.03 4.73
CA ARG A 156 -17.79 5.85 5.95
C ARG A 156 -16.70 5.58 6.98
N LYS A 157 -16.04 4.42 6.90
CA LYS A 157 -15.05 3.98 7.88
C LYS A 157 -13.89 3.27 7.19
N ILE A 158 -12.73 3.31 7.84
CA ILE A 158 -11.60 2.44 7.55
C ILE A 158 -11.37 1.54 8.76
N ILE A 159 -11.23 0.24 8.53
CA ILE A 159 -10.93 -0.74 9.56
C ILE A 159 -9.64 -1.46 9.16
N LEU A 160 -8.60 -1.27 9.97
CA LEU A 160 -7.31 -1.92 9.81
C LEU A 160 -7.18 -3.00 10.85
N THR A 161 -6.93 -4.22 10.42
CA THR A 161 -6.83 -5.35 11.34
C THR A 161 -5.65 -6.25 10.97
N ARG A 162 -5.07 -6.87 11.99
CA ARG A 162 -3.93 -7.78 11.85
C ARG A 162 -4.11 -8.95 12.81
N PRO A 163 -3.73 -10.19 12.44
CA PRO A 163 -3.65 -11.28 13.38
C PRO A 163 -2.64 -10.94 14.49
N ALA A 164 -3.01 -11.13 15.73
CA ALA A 164 -2.07 -11.09 16.83
C ALA A 164 -1.36 -12.44 16.89
N VAL A 165 -0.13 -12.48 16.43
CA VAL A 165 0.74 -13.68 16.51
C VAL A 165 1.85 -13.39 17.49
N GLU A 166 2.10 -14.31 18.36
CA GLU A 166 3.29 -14.32 19.22
C GLU A 166 4.49 -14.77 18.36
N ALA A 167 5.19 -13.83 17.72
CA ALA A 167 6.41 -14.13 16.97
C ALA A 167 7.55 -14.49 17.96
N GLY A 168 7.48 -15.71 18.52
CA GLY A 168 8.50 -16.23 19.43
C GLY A 168 8.55 -15.60 20.83
N GLU A 169 7.86 -14.49 21.06
CA GLU A 169 7.70 -13.84 22.36
C GLU A 169 6.27 -14.02 22.85
N ASN A 170 6.10 -14.73 23.97
CA ASN A 170 4.80 -14.86 24.59
C ASN A 170 4.27 -13.48 25.01
N LEU A 171 3.18 -13.02 24.42
CA LEU A 171 2.46 -11.79 24.81
C LEU A 171 2.21 -11.71 26.34
N GLY A 172 2.20 -12.87 26.99
CA GLY A 172 2.10 -12.97 28.46
C GLY A 172 3.25 -12.33 29.23
N PHE A 173 4.44 -12.17 28.67
CA PHE A 173 5.62 -11.59 29.33
C PHE A 173 5.74 -10.07 29.17
N LEU A 174 5.01 -9.44 28.25
CA LEU A 174 5.02 -7.99 28.11
C LEU A 174 4.18 -7.35 29.24
N PRO A 175 4.68 -6.30 29.92
CA PRO A 175 3.90 -5.54 30.89
C PRO A 175 2.79 -4.75 30.17
N GLY A 176 1.68 -4.48 30.88
CA GLY A 176 0.57 -3.68 30.36
C GLY A 176 -0.69 -4.50 30.03
N ASP A 177 -1.74 -3.79 29.62
CA ASP A 177 -2.99 -4.42 29.16
C ASP A 177 -2.83 -5.05 27.77
N LEU A 178 -3.82 -5.81 27.32
CA LEU A 178 -3.78 -6.49 26.02
C LEU A 178 -3.61 -5.50 24.84
N LYS A 179 -4.14 -4.29 24.97
CA LYS A 179 -4.05 -3.27 23.94
C LYS A 179 -2.62 -2.74 23.83
N GLU A 180 -2.00 -2.43 24.95
CA GLU A 180 -0.59 -1.96 25.02
C GLU A 180 0.38 -3.01 24.46
N LYS A 181 0.10 -4.29 24.70
CA LYS A 181 0.93 -5.41 24.20
C LYS A 181 0.84 -5.59 22.69
N ILE A 182 -0.29 -5.25 22.07
CA ILE A 182 -0.54 -5.44 20.63
C ILE A 182 -0.16 -4.19 19.83
N ASP A 183 -0.16 -3.01 20.44
CA ASP A 183 0.09 -1.73 19.78
C ASP A 183 1.39 -1.70 18.95
N PRO A 184 2.54 -2.25 19.41
CA PRO A 184 3.75 -2.32 18.60
C PRO A 184 3.59 -3.05 17.27
N TYR A 185 2.77 -4.10 17.23
CA TYR A 185 2.51 -4.87 16.01
C TYR A 185 1.62 -4.13 15.01
N LEU A 186 0.86 -3.14 15.48
CA LEU A 186 0.00 -2.30 14.64
C LEU A 186 0.70 -1.03 14.15
N ARG A 187 1.93 -0.75 14.65
CA ARG A 187 2.70 0.44 14.33
C ARG A 187 2.85 0.72 12.83
N PRO A 188 3.15 -0.28 11.97
CA PRO A 188 3.26 -0.03 10.53
C PRO A 188 1.98 0.50 9.88
N LEU A 189 0.81 0.21 10.44
CA LEU A 189 -0.47 0.72 9.98
C LEU A 189 -0.67 2.19 10.37
N TYR A 190 -0.26 2.57 11.59
CA TYR A 190 -0.25 3.98 12.03
C TYR A 190 0.70 4.80 11.17
N ASP A 191 1.93 4.32 10.95
CA ASP A 191 2.94 5.02 10.15
C ASP A 191 2.45 5.27 8.71
N ALA A 192 1.74 4.29 8.11
CA ALA A 192 1.14 4.47 6.79
C ALA A 192 0.03 5.53 6.78
N LEU A 193 -0.79 5.61 7.84
CA LEU A 193 -1.84 6.64 7.95
C LEU A 193 -1.25 8.03 8.18
N ASP A 194 -0.20 8.15 9.00
CA ASP A 194 0.51 9.42 9.27
C ASP A 194 1.11 10.02 7.99
N ASP A 195 1.55 9.17 7.06
CA ASP A 195 2.04 9.58 5.75
C ASP A 195 0.94 10.16 4.83
N MET A 196 -0.34 9.88 5.10
CA MET A 196 -1.47 10.12 4.19
C MET A 196 -2.51 11.10 4.72
N ILE A 197 -2.54 11.30 6.04
CA ILE A 197 -3.55 12.12 6.73
C ILE A 197 -2.84 13.07 7.70
N PRO A 198 -3.16 14.37 7.69
CA PRO A 198 -2.65 15.31 8.69
C PRO A 198 -2.95 14.85 10.12
N ALA A 199 -1.99 15.04 11.04
CA ALA A 199 -2.04 14.48 12.39
C ALA A 199 -3.29 14.88 13.19
N ASP A 200 -3.71 16.13 13.10
CA ASP A 200 -4.95 16.65 13.72
C ASP A 200 -6.19 15.93 13.19
N LYS A 201 -6.26 15.73 11.88
CA LYS A 201 -7.36 15.03 11.22
C LYS A 201 -7.35 13.54 11.50
N LEU A 202 -6.16 12.92 11.55
CA LEU A 202 -6.02 11.51 11.91
C LEU A 202 -6.47 11.28 13.36
N SER A 203 -6.04 12.12 14.31
CA SER A 203 -6.48 12.08 15.70
C SER A 203 -8.01 12.20 15.82
N TYR A 204 -8.63 13.14 15.08
CA TYR A 204 -10.08 13.26 15.01
C TYR A 204 -10.75 12.00 14.48
N TYR A 205 -10.25 11.40 13.40
CA TYR A 205 -10.81 10.18 12.81
C TYR A 205 -10.70 8.97 13.75
N MET A 206 -9.59 8.83 14.46
CA MET A 206 -9.38 7.76 15.44
C MET A 206 -10.33 7.92 16.63
N THR A 207 -10.42 9.13 17.21
CA THR A 207 -11.31 9.44 18.35
C THR A 207 -12.78 9.18 18.01
N ASN A 208 -13.22 9.55 16.79
CA ASN A 208 -14.59 9.37 16.34
C ASN A 208 -14.85 8.01 15.70
N ARG A 209 -13.91 7.07 15.74
CA ARG A 209 -14.00 5.73 15.16
C ARG A 209 -14.36 5.71 13.68
N VAL A 210 -13.93 6.74 12.95
CA VAL A 210 -13.95 6.78 11.48
C VAL A 210 -12.82 5.93 10.94
N ILE A 211 -11.66 5.92 11.64
CA ILE A 211 -10.57 4.99 11.41
C ILE A 211 -10.39 4.17 12.69
N GLU A 212 -10.38 2.87 12.54
CA GLU A 212 -10.20 1.91 13.64
C GLU A 212 -9.03 0.99 13.31
N ILE A 213 -8.12 0.83 14.25
CA ILE A 213 -7.05 -0.17 14.17
C ILE A 213 -7.23 -1.13 15.33
N ALA A 214 -7.40 -2.41 15.03
CA ALA A 214 -7.71 -3.41 16.05
C ALA A 214 -7.22 -4.81 15.66
N PRO A 215 -6.91 -5.67 16.64
CA PRO A 215 -6.60 -7.08 16.37
C PRO A 215 -7.73 -7.80 15.67
N LEU A 216 -7.40 -8.79 14.84
CA LEU A 216 -8.37 -9.59 14.08
C LEU A 216 -9.44 -10.24 14.99
N ALA A 217 -9.09 -10.64 16.20
CA ALA A 217 -10.03 -11.23 17.16
C ALA A 217 -11.20 -10.30 17.49
N TYR A 218 -11.02 -8.98 17.44
CA TYR A 218 -12.04 -7.97 17.75
C TYR A 218 -13.08 -7.79 16.63
N MET A 219 -12.87 -8.43 15.48
CA MET A 219 -13.84 -8.45 14.38
C MET A 219 -14.97 -9.47 14.63
N ARG A 220 -14.80 -10.38 15.60
CA ARG A 220 -15.78 -11.41 15.91
C ARG A 220 -17.12 -10.82 16.35
N GLY A 221 -18.23 -11.32 15.79
CA GLY A 221 -19.59 -10.86 16.13
C GLY A 221 -20.00 -9.51 15.54
N ARG A 222 -19.14 -8.89 14.74
CA ARG A 222 -19.43 -7.60 14.07
C ARG A 222 -19.94 -7.83 12.65
N THR A 223 -20.62 -6.83 12.11
CA THR A 223 -20.86 -6.66 10.66
C THR A 223 -20.17 -5.38 10.24
N LEU A 224 -19.27 -5.47 9.24
CA LEU A 224 -18.41 -4.40 8.79
C LEU A 224 -19.00 -3.82 7.49
N ASP A 225 -20.03 -3.00 7.64
CA ASP A 225 -20.75 -2.35 6.53
C ASP A 225 -20.18 -0.96 6.22
N ASN A 226 -20.42 -0.48 4.98
CA ASN A 226 -20.02 0.85 4.50
C ASN A 226 -18.56 1.21 4.85
N SER A 227 -17.65 0.22 4.81
CA SER A 227 -16.29 0.36 5.31
C SER A 227 -15.25 -0.16 4.30
N PHE A 228 -14.05 0.40 4.35
CA PHE A 228 -12.88 -0.16 3.70
C PHE A 228 -12.05 -0.90 4.74
N ILE A 229 -11.89 -2.21 4.54
CA ILE A 229 -11.31 -3.10 5.53
C ILE A 229 -9.96 -3.59 5.00
N ILE A 230 -8.94 -3.60 5.85
CA ILE A 230 -7.64 -4.19 5.53
C ILE A 230 -7.32 -5.26 6.57
N LEU A 231 -7.12 -6.49 6.11
CA LEU A 231 -6.51 -7.54 6.90
C LEU A 231 -5.05 -7.66 6.48
N ASP A 232 -4.16 -7.15 7.32
CA ASP A 232 -2.72 -7.17 7.08
C ASP A 232 -2.06 -8.40 7.73
N GLU A 233 -0.94 -8.88 7.16
CA GLU A 233 -0.21 -10.09 7.58
C GLU A 233 -1.11 -11.32 7.70
N ALA A 234 -2.01 -11.48 6.73
CA ALA A 234 -3.06 -12.49 6.75
C ALA A 234 -2.53 -13.94 6.69
N GLN A 235 -1.27 -14.16 6.30
CA GLN A 235 -0.63 -15.48 6.39
C GLN A 235 -0.59 -16.02 7.82
N ASN A 236 -0.66 -15.11 8.81
CA ASN A 236 -0.66 -15.43 10.23
C ASN A 236 -2.08 -15.60 10.81
N ALA A 237 -3.12 -15.57 9.97
CA ALA A 237 -4.47 -15.96 10.36
C ALA A 237 -4.69 -17.46 10.12
N THR A 238 -5.27 -18.15 11.11
CA THR A 238 -5.71 -19.54 10.94
C THR A 238 -6.92 -19.63 10.01
N ASP A 239 -7.26 -20.84 9.54
CA ASP A 239 -8.43 -21.08 8.69
C ASP A 239 -9.74 -20.59 9.33
N LEU A 240 -9.90 -20.83 10.62
CA LEU A 240 -11.07 -20.37 11.37
C LEU A 240 -11.14 -18.84 11.49
N GLN A 241 -10.00 -18.18 11.69
CA GLN A 241 -9.91 -16.72 11.77
C GLN A 241 -10.16 -16.08 10.40
N MET A 242 -9.60 -16.64 9.33
CA MET A 242 -9.84 -16.18 7.96
C MET A 242 -11.33 -16.32 7.59
N LYS A 243 -11.93 -17.46 7.83
CA LYS A 243 -13.35 -17.66 7.59
C LYS A 243 -14.21 -16.70 8.43
N MET A 244 -13.89 -16.55 9.71
CA MET A 244 -14.55 -15.59 10.60
C MET A 244 -14.48 -14.18 10.02
N PHE A 245 -13.32 -13.72 9.59
CA PHE A 245 -13.12 -12.39 9.02
C PHE A 245 -13.93 -12.17 7.73
N LEU A 246 -13.79 -13.04 6.76
CA LEU A 246 -14.46 -12.94 5.46
C LEU A 246 -15.98 -12.90 5.58
N THR A 247 -16.54 -13.59 6.59
CA THR A 247 -17.98 -13.57 6.88
C THR A 247 -18.45 -12.34 7.66
N ARG A 248 -17.57 -11.39 8.01
CA ARG A 248 -17.92 -10.10 8.65
C ARG A 248 -18.11 -8.97 7.65
N ILE A 249 -17.63 -9.13 6.42
CA ILE A 249 -17.76 -8.14 5.36
C ILE A 249 -19.26 -7.93 5.09
N GLY A 250 -19.72 -6.70 5.31
CA GLY A 250 -21.12 -6.33 5.17
C GLY A 250 -21.41 -5.58 3.86
N PRO A 251 -22.65 -5.11 3.67
CA PRO A 251 -23.04 -4.36 2.50
C PRO A 251 -22.20 -3.09 2.30
N ASN A 252 -21.89 -2.77 1.03
CA ASN A 252 -21.10 -1.61 0.62
C ASN A 252 -19.71 -1.55 1.27
N ALA A 253 -19.16 -2.69 1.67
CA ALA A 253 -17.80 -2.78 2.17
C ALA A 253 -16.85 -3.28 1.09
N LYS A 254 -15.59 -2.81 1.15
CA LYS A 254 -14.46 -3.34 0.37
C LYS A 254 -13.40 -3.87 1.31
N ALA A 255 -12.76 -4.97 0.93
CA ALA A 255 -11.71 -5.57 1.74
C ALA A 255 -10.45 -5.84 0.91
N ILE A 256 -9.29 -5.52 1.47
CA ILE A 256 -7.99 -5.95 0.93
C ILE A 256 -7.30 -6.82 1.97
N ILE A 257 -6.94 -8.02 1.55
CA ILE A 257 -6.21 -8.99 2.36
C ILE A 257 -4.76 -9.00 1.87
N THR A 258 -3.83 -8.54 2.68
CA THR A 258 -2.40 -8.53 2.37
C THR A 258 -1.69 -9.64 3.13
N GLY A 259 -0.68 -10.24 2.50
CA GLY A 259 0.09 -11.29 3.16
C GLY A 259 1.35 -11.71 2.40
N ASP A 260 2.22 -12.39 3.11
CA ASP A 260 3.46 -12.99 2.60
C ASP A 260 3.49 -14.47 2.97
N MET A 261 3.35 -15.35 1.98
CA MET A 261 3.30 -16.80 2.21
C MET A 261 4.64 -17.39 2.68
N THR A 262 5.72 -16.61 2.55
CA THR A 262 7.06 -17.04 3.00
C THR A 262 7.33 -16.74 4.49
N GLN A 263 6.49 -15.87 5.09
CA GLN A 263 6.64 -15.36 6.46
C GLN A 263 5.47 -15.82 7.36
N VAL A 264 5.28 -17.12 7.45
CA VAL A 264 4.26 -17.72 8.32
C VAL A 264 4.83 -17.96 9.71
N ASP A 265 4.38 -17.17 10.69
CA ASP A 265 4.82 -17.24 12.10
C ASP A 265 3.88 -18.08 12.99
N LEU A 266 2.93 -18.79 12.38
CA LEU A 266 2.01 -19.65 13.11
C LEU A 266 2.75 -20.86 13.75
N PRO A 267 2.31 -21.33 14.92
CA PRO A 267 2.81 -22.57 15.51
C PRO A 267 2.72 -23.74 14.54
N LYS A 268 3.67 -24.69 14.60
CA LYS A 268 3.80 -25.84 13.67
C LYS A 268 2.53 -26.70 13.54
N ASN A 269 1.65 -26.69 14.56
CA ASN A 269 0.37 -27.41 14.57
C ASN A 269 -0.79 -26.61 13.95
N GLN A 270 -0.54 -25.39 13.48
CA GLN A 270 -1.54 -24.53 12.83
C GLN A 270 -1.14 -24.27 11.38
N GLN A 271 -2.14 -24.16 10.52
CA GLN A 271 -1.96 -23.84 9.10
C GLN A 271 -2.50 -22.47 8.79
N SER A 272 -1.83 -21.77 7.88
CA SER A 272 -2.28 -20.49 7.36
C SER A 272 -3.60 -20.63 6.60
N GLY A 273 -4.59 -19.87 7.02
CA GLY A 273 -5.87 -19.77 6.35
C GLY A 273 -5.82 -19.02 5.02
N LEU A 274 -4.78 -18.19 4.81
CA LEU A 274 -4.64 -17.38 3.60
C LEU A 274 -4.50 -18.26 2.35
N ALA A 275 -3.62 -19.26 2.37
CA ALA A 275 -3.40 -20.18 1.25
C ALA A 275 -4.67 -20.96 0.90
N LYS A 276 -5.40 -21.41 1.91
CA LYS A 276 -6.63 -22.16 1.73
C LYS A 276 -7.74 -21.26 1.19
N ALA A 277 -7.92 -20.07 1.77
CA ALA A 277 -8.93 -19.12 1.33
C ALA A 277 -8.68 -18.67 -0.11
N SER A 278 -7.44 -18.33 -0.49
CA SER A 278 -7.10 -17.92 -1.85
C SER A 278 -7.41 -19.00 -2.88
N ARG A 279 -7.23 -20.27 -2.55
CA ARG A 279 -7.56 -21.39 -3.43
C ARG A 279 -9.07 -21.64 -3.55
N ILE A 280 -9.79 -21.62 -2.42
CA ILE A 280 -11.24 -21.92 -2.41
C ILE A 280 -12.05 -20.82 -3.09
N LEU A 281 -11.65 -19.55 -2.91
CA LEU A 281 -12.41 -18.40 -3.36
C LEU A 281 -11.99 -17.88 -4.74
N ARG A 282 -11.05 -18.56 -5.41
CA ARG A 282 -10.43 -18.07 -6.66
C ARG A 282 -11.41 -17.81 -7.80
N ASN A 283 -12.53 -18.52 -7.82
CA ASN A 283 -13.54 -18.41 -8.88
C ASN A 283 -14.84 -17.73 -8.39
N VAL A 284 -14.77 -16.98 -7.29
CA VAL A 284 -15.93 -16.24 -6.77
C VAL A 284 -15.93 -14.86 -7.39
N ASP A 285 -17.03 -14.48 -8.05
CA ASP A 285 -17.19 -13.15 -8.63
C ASP A 285 -17.06 -12.05 -7.56
N GLY A 286 -16.42 -10.95 -7.91
CA GLY A 286 -16.15 -9.85 -6.98
C GLY A 286 -14.90 -10.06 -6.10
N ILE A 287 -14.19 -11.18 -6.24
CA ILE A 287 -12.91 -11.45 -5.55
C ILE A 287 -11.75 -11.42 -6.54
N GLY A 288 -10.80 -10.52 -6.32
CA GLY A 288 -9.59 -10.37 -7.11
C GLY A 288 -8.37 -10.99 -6.42
N TYR A 289 -7.44 -11.50 -7.23
CA TYR A 289 -6.16 -12.05 -6.77
C TYR A 289 -5.01 -11.35 -7.47
N LEU A 290 -4.07 -10.87 -6.69
CA LEU A 290 -2.87 -10.21 -7.18
C LEU A 290 -1.65 -10.81 -6.48
N GLU A 291 -0.71 -11.26 -7.27
CA GLU A 291 0.61 -11.66 -6.81
C GLU A 291 1.59 -10.52 -7.11
N LEU A 292 2.26 -10.04 -6.07
CA LEU A 292 3.38 -9.11 -6.15
C LEU A 292 4.66 -9.93 -6.04
N ASP A 293 5.70 -9.49 -6.75
CA ASP A 293 6.97 -10.21 -6.85
C ASP A 293 8.16 -9.36 -6.36
N GLU A 294 9.37 -9.88 -6.53
CA GLU A 294 10.60 -9.19 -6.13
C GLU A 294 10.85 -7.89 -6.90
N GLU A 295 10.30 -7.73 -8.12
CA GLU A 295 10.44 -6.51 -8.90
C GLU A 295 9.67 -5.35 -8.26
N ASP A 296 8.59 -5.67 -7.53
CA ASP A 296 7.80 -4.70 -6.77
C ASP A 296 8.48 -4.21 -5.49
N VAL A 297 9.59 -4.81 -5.07
CA VAL A 297 10.27 -4.46 -3.84
C VAL A 297 10.89 -3.06 -3.93
N VAL A 298 10.26 -2.08 -3.28
CA VAL A 298 10.72 -0.70 -3.17
C VAL A 298 11.59 -0.55 -1.93
N ARG A 299 12.84 -1.01 -2.01
CA ARG A 299 13.79 -0.95 -0.88
C ARG A 299 15.13 -0.34 -1.33
N HIS A 300 15.90 0.11 -0.34
CA HIS A 300 17.26 0.57 -0.59
C HIS A 300 18.10 -0.53 -1.26
N ARG A 301 18.97 -0.15 -2.22
CA ARG A 301 19.81 -1.10 -2.99
C ARG A 301 20.57 -2.11 -2.11
N LEU A 302 21.09 -1.64 -0.97
CA LEU A 302 21.80 -2.49 -0.02
C LEU A 302 20.89 -3.52 0.63
N VAL A 303 19.64 -3.19 0.95
CA VAL A 303 18.69 -4.13 1.55
C VAL A 303 18.38 -5.26 0.58
N LYS A 304 18.19 -4.97 -0.71
CA LYS A 304 18.05 -6.01 -1.75
C LYS A 304 19.28 -6.92 -1.83
N ALA A 305 20.49 -6.36 -1.75
CA ALA A 305 21.72 -7.13 -1.78
C ALA A 305 21.89 -8.01 -0.54
N ILE A 306 21.53 -7.51 0.65
CA ILE A 306 21.56 -8.26 1.90
C ILE A 306 20.60 -9.46 1.82
N ILE A 307 19.35 -9.25 1.42
CA ILE A 307 18.36 -10.34 1.29
C ILE A 307 18.90 -11.43 0.36
N ARG A 308 19.34 -11.08 -0.83
CA ARG A 308 19.92 -12.05 -1.79
C ARG A 308 21.12 -12.83 -1.22
N ALA A 309 21.97 -12.18 -0.42
CA ALA A 309 23.10 -12.85 0.21
C ALA A 309 22.65 -13.89 1.26
N TYR A 310 21.63 -13.57 2.06
CA TYR A 310 21.08 -14.51 3.04
C TYR A 310 20.35 -15.67 2.37
N ASP A 311 19.55 -15.41 1.33
CA ASP A 311 18.83 -16.45 0.58
C ASP A 311 19.83 -17.44 -0.08
N ALA A 312 20.88 -16.91 -0.71
CA ALA A 312 21.95 -17.76 -1.28
C ALA A 312 22.71 -18.56 -0.23
N ALA A 313 22.89 -18.06 0.99
CA ALA A 313 23.50 -18.78 2.09
C ALA A 313 22.59 -19.93 2.57
N LYS A 314 21.30 -19.66 2.71
CA LYS A 314 20.30 -20.64 3.13
C LYS A 314 20.17 -21.80 2.13
N GLU A 315 20.11 -21.51 0.84
CA GLU A 315 20.09 -22.54 -0.21
C GLU A 315 21.32 -23.44 -0.17
N LYS A 316 22.51 -22.87 0.12
CA LYS A 316 23.75 -23.67 0.29
C LYS A 316 23.69 -24.58 1.48
N GLU A 317 23.16 -24.12 2.61
CA GLU A 317 22.98 -24.92 3.82
C GLU A 317 21.99 -26.07 3.62
N GLU A 318 20.85 -25.79 2.98
CA GLU A 318 19.83 -26.81 2.64
C GLU A 318 20.40 -27.88 1.69
N ASN A 319 21.13 -27.46 0.66
CA ASN A 319 21.79 -28.37 -0.26
C ASN A 319 22.85 -29.23 0.42
N HIS A 320 23.60 -28.67 1.38
CA HIS A 320 24.60 -29.42 2.17
C HIS A 320 23.94 -30.44 3.11
N GLN A 321 22.80 -30.07 3.72
CA GLN A 321 22.03 -31.01 4.56
C GLN A 321 21.43 -32.15 3.74
N HIS A 322 20.89 -31.87 2.55
CA HIS A 322 20.41 -32.92 1.65
C HIS A 322 21.51 -33.86 1.14
N GLN A 323 22.68 -33.32 0.82
CA GLN A 323 23.82 -34.15 0.46
C GLN A 323 24.29 -35.07 1.63
N ASN A 324 24.39 -34.54 2.84
CA ASN A 324 24.74 -35.30 4.03
C ASN A 324 23.70 -36.37 4.40
N GLN A 325 22.41 -36.10 4.21
CA GLN A 325 21.35 -37.12 4.40
C GLN A 325 21.45 -38.24 3.37
N ASN A 326 21.70 -37.89 2.10
CA ASN A 326 21.89 -38.89 1.05
C ASN A 326 23.15 -39.75 1.28
N PHE A 327 24.25 -39.20 1.79
CA PHE A 327 25.45 -39.97 2.19
C PHE A 327 25.12 -40.92 3.32
N ARG A 328 24.45 -40.46 4.39
CA ARG A 328 24.06 -41.32 5.53
C ARG A 328 23.09 -42.44 5.13
N ASN A 329 22.19 -42.19 4.19
CA ASN A 329 21.28 -43.22 3.70
C ASN A 329 22.03 -44.28 2.87
N ARG A 330 22.97 -43.87 2.01
CA ARG A 330 23.82 -44.79 1.24
C ARG A 330 24.71 -45.68 2.12
N ASP A 331 25.24 -45.13 3.20
CA ASP A 331 26.04 -45.94 4.15
C ASP A 331 25.18 -46.94 4.92
N ARG A 332 23.96 -46.53 5.34
CA ARG A 332 22.99 -47.45 5.96
C ARG A 332 22.55 -48.59 5.03
N ASP A 333 22.36 -48.31 3.76
CA ASP A 333 21.99 -49.32 2.77
C ASP A 333 23.16 -50.30 2.52
N ARG A 334 24.40 -49.79 2.45
CA ARG A 334 25.60 -50.64 2.35
C ARG A 334 25.78 -51.54 3.57
N ASP A 335 25.54 -51.06 4.76
CA ASP A 335 25.64 -51.84 5.98
C ASP A 335 24.53 -52.91 6.03
N ARG A 336 23.32 -52.62 5.62
CA ARG A 336 22.24 -53.61 5.48
C ARG A 336 22.54 -54.68 4.45
N ASP A 337 23.14 -54.33 3.34
CA ASP A 337 23.52 -55.31 2.31
C ASP A 337 24.65 -56.21 2.82
N ARG A 338 25.62 -55.68 3.57
CA ARG A 338 26.67 -56.47 4.24
C ARG A 338 26.14 -57.43 5.31
N GLU A 339 25.14 -57.00 6.08
CA GLU A 339 24.48 -57.89 7.06
C GLU A 339 23.70 -59.00 6.38
N ARG A 340 22.96 -58.69 5.29
CA ARG A 340 22.25 -59.71 4.49
C ARG A 340 23.17 -60.72 3.84
N ASP A 341 24.34 -60.33 3.39
CA ASP A 341 25.30 -61.22 2.80
C ASP A 341 25.97 -62.13 3.86
N LYS A 342 26.25 -61.63 5.04
CA LYS A 342 26.70 -62.44 6.17
C LYS A 342 25.65 -63.47 6.62
N GLU A 343 24.39 -63.11 6.71
CA GLU A 343 23.30 -64.03 7.04
C GLU A 343 23.12 -65.13 5.97
N LYS A 344 23.40 -64.85 4.71
CA LYS A 344 23.35 -65.84 3.62
C LYS A 344 24.54 -66.79 3.66
N GLU A 345 25.75 -66.36 4.03
CA GLU A 345 26.93 -67.24 4.28
C GLU A 345 26.71 -68.15 5.46
N GLU A 346 26.23 -67.65 6.60
CA GLU A 346 25.92 -68.47 7.77
C GLU A 346 24.83 -69.53 7.52
N ARG A 347 23.89 -69.27 6.59
CA ARG A 347 22.89 -70.29 6.18
C ARG A 347 23.40 -71.31 5.17
N ARG A 348 24.58 -71.16 4.57
CA ARG A 348 25.18 -72.08 3.65
C ARG A 348 26.11 -73.08 4.34
N ASP A 349 26.63 -72.76 5.53
CA ASP A 349 27.56 -73.56 6.33
C ASP A 349 26.85 -74.41 7.40
N ASN A 350 25.52 -74.36 7.52
CA ASN A 350 24.64 -75.20 8.31
C ASN A 350 23.80 -76.11 7.38
#